data_98c4006364198146e068474472966b76
#
_entry.id   98c4006364198146e068474472966b76
#
_cell.length_a   1.000
_cell.length_b   1.000
_cell.length_c   1.000
_cell.angle_alpha   90.00
_cell.angle_beta   90.00
_cell.angle_gamma   90.00
#
_symmetry.space_group_name_H-M   'P 1'
#
loop_
_entity.id
_entity.type
_entity.pdbx_description
1 polymer ?
#
loop_
_entity_poly.entity_id
_entity_poly.type
_entity_poly.pdbx_seq_one_letter_code
_entity_poly.pdbx_strand_id
1 'polypeptide(L)'
;AIHLGEPPRSFHWQWRDKDDVFHRDGEMTPREFFDKYVAYPLDDLVCLIHCPMEGRAFNQLFTIGHLGNVAEGDIVRYLNVDLATFKQAAVDMIVKRCEPVWFGCDVGQRFNRDLGVMDLDVYDYALTYGVSHTAGKAERLAYAHSMMTHAMVFTGVDIDAVGAPTKWRVENSWGEAVGDKGFLIMTDAWFDEYMYEVLVRKDLVPPAALAALDGAPIVLPPWDPMGSLAAAG
;
A
#
# COMPACT_ATOMS: atom_id res chain seq x y z
N ALA A 1 16.03 17.64 -12.79
CA ALA A 1 17.25 18.45 -12.61
C ALA A 1 16.93 19.93 -12.38
N ILE A 2 16.00 20.53 -13.15
CA ILE A 2 15.72 22.01 -13.07
C ILE A 2 15.26 22.44 -11.67
N HIS A 3 14.39 21.69 -11.01
CA HIS A 3 13.82 22.07 -9.71
C HIS A 3 14.48 21.39 -8.50
N LEU A 4 15.02 20.18 -8.67
CA LEU A 4 15.53 19.37 -7.57
C LEU A 4 17.04 19.17 -7.63
N GLY A 5 17.70 19.64 -8.68
CA GLY A 5 19.10 19.33 -8.97
C GLY A 5 19.30 17.91 -9.50
N GLU A 6 20.52 17.57 -9.78
CA GLU A 6 20.90 16.19 -10.15
C GLU A 6 21.16 15.37 -8.88
N PRO A 7 20.81 14.07 -8.88
CA PRO A 7 21.24 13.17 -7.80
C PRO A 7 22.78 13.18 -7.67
N PRO A 8 23.32 13.11 -6.45
CA PRO A 8 24.77 13.07 -6.27
C PRO A 8 25.33 11.80 -6.90
N ARG A 9 26.49 11.94 -7.58
CA ARG A 9 27.22 10.78 -8.10
C ARG A 9 27.92 10.01 -7.00
N SER A 10 28.37 10.70 -5.95
CA SER A 10 28.91 10.15 -4.72
C SER A 10 28.59 11.09 -3.55
N PHE A 11 28.70 10.57 -2.35
CA PHE A 11 28.51 11.33 -1.10
C PHE A 11 29.33 10.71 0.02
N HIS A 12 29.66 11.50 1.05
CA HIS A 12 30.31 10.99 2.26
C HIS A 12 29.27 10.48 3.23
N TRP A 13 29.33 9.18 3.56
CA TRP A 13 28.44 8.55 4.53
C TRP A 13 29.07 8.48 5.91
N GLN A 14 28.37 9.06 6.88
CA GLN A 14 28.73 9.03 8.30
C GLN A 14 27.44 9.14 9.13
N TRP A 15 27.39 8.42 10.26
CA TRP A 15 26.22 8.39 11.14
C TRP A 15 26.61 8.09 12.58
N ARG A 16 25.65 8.22 13.49
CA ARG A 16 25.71 7.69 14.85
C ARG A 16 24.73 6.56 14.99
N ASP A 17 25.12 5.49 15.66
CA ASP A 17 24.22 4.38 15.99
C ASP A 17 23.35 4.68 17.22
N LYS A 18 22.54 3.70 17.64
CA LYS A 18 21.67 3.80 18.81
C LYS A 18 22.39 4.05 20.14
N ASP A 19 23.66 3.73 20.20
CA ASP A 19 24.50 3.90 21.39
C ASP A 19 25.37 5.20 21.28
N ASP A 20 25.02 6.11 20.35
CA ASP A 20 25.67 7.38 20.05
C ASP A 20 27.13 7.24 19.55
N VAL A 21 27.53 6.05 19.11
CA VAL A 21 28.87 5.81 18.55
C VAL A 21 28.94 6.32 17.12
N PHE A 22 29.97 7.10 16.84
CA PHE A 22 30.18 7.67 15.50
C PHE A 22 30.83 6.65 14.56
N HIS A 23 30.25 6.53 13.37
CA HIS A 23 30.72 5.69 12.28
C HIS A 23 30.98 6.52 11.03
N ARG A 24 31.97 6.09 10.22
CA ARG A 24 32.27 6.73 8.94
C ARG A 24 32.75 5.67 7.94
N ASP A 25 32.06 5.58 6.81
CA ASP A 25 32.45 4.75 5.67
C ASP A 25 33.23 5.52 4.61
N GLY A 26 33.16 6.87 4.66
CA GLY A 26 33.81 7.70 3.67
C GLY A 26 32.95 7.97 2.44
N GLU A 27 33.60 8.18 1.31
CA GLU A 27 32.91 8.44 0.05
C GLU A 27 32.38 7.15 -0.56
N MET A 28 31.14 7.18 -1.01
CA MET A 28 30.48 6.08 -1.71
C MET A 28 29.43 6.59 -2.71
N THR A 29 29.10 5.77 -3.69
CA THR A 29 28.00 6.01 -4.62
C THR A 29 26.65 5.61 -4.01
N PRO A 30 25.50 6.10 -4.52
CA PRO A 30 24.18 5.64 -4.11
C PRO A 30 23.99 4.12 -4.27
N ARG A 31 24.60 3.52 -5.29
CA ARG A 31 24.54 2.07 -5.52
C ARG A 31 25.28 1.28 -4.45
N GLU A 32 26.50 1.70 -4.11
CA GLU A 32 27.28 1.08 -3.02
C GLU A 32 26.57 1.22 -1.67
N PHE A 33 25.92 2.37 -1.43
CA PHE A 33 25.09 2.54 -0.23
C PHE A 33 23.93 1.55 -0.21
N PHE A 34 23.20 1.43 -1.32
CA PHE A 34 22.10 0.48 -1.43
C PHE A 34 22.57 -0.95 -1.16
N ASP A 35 23.64 -1.39 -1.84
CA ASP A 35 24.14 -2.76 -1.74
C ASP A 35 24.65 -3.08 -0.32
N LYS A 36 25.19 -2.08 0.40
CA LYS A 36 25.71 -2.26 1.76
C LYS A 36 24.67 -2.17 2.86
N TYR A 37 23.77 -1.20 2.78
CA TYR A 37 22.87 -0.85 3.88
C TYR A 37 21.42 -1.24 3.67
N VAL A 38 20.98 -1.32 2.44
CA VAL A 38 19.60 -1.68 2.10
C VAL A 38 19.53 -3.14 1.72
N ALA A 39 20.26 -3.55 0.69
CA ALA A 39 20.39 -4.93 0.17
C ALA A 39 19.05 -5.69 0.07
N TYR A 40 17.94 -4.94 -0.09
CA TYR A 40 16.59 -5.51 -0.11
C TYR A 40 16.26 -5.99 -1.54
N PRO A 41 15.80 -7.24 -1.72
CA PRO A 41 15.55 -7.81 -3.03
C PRO A 41 14.24 -7.28 -3.63
N LEU A 42 14.30 -6.07 -4.21
CA LEU A 42 13.14 -5.38 -4.78
C LEU A 42 12.48 -6.19 -5.90
N ASP A 43 13.27 -6.93 -6.69
CA ASP A 43 12.78 -7.78 -7.78
C ASP A 43 11.90 -8.95 -7.32
N ASP A 44 11.99 -9.33 -6.04
CA ASP A 44 11.15 -10.36 -5.44
C ASP A 44 9.77 -9.86 -5.02
N LEU A 45 9.53 -8.57 -5.14
CA LEU A 45 8.25 -7.95 -4.77
C LEU A 45 7.27 -7.93 -5.94
N VAL A 46 5.99 -7.94 -5.60
CA VAL A 46 4.87 -7.72 -6.52
C VAL A 46 3.85 -6.78 -5.87
N CYS A 47 3.34 -5.88 -6.67
CA CYS A 47 2.25 -5.00 -6.29
C CYS A 47 0.92 -5.69 -6.62
N LEU A 48 0.19 -6.09 -5.58
CA LEU A 48 -1.16 -6.60 -5.69
C LEU A 48 -2.15 -5.46 -5.52
N ILE A 49 -3.22 -5.48 -6.31
CA ILE A 49 -4.39 -4.63 -6.09
C ILE A 49 -5.64 -5.48 -5.89
N HIS A 50 -6.62 -4.93 -5.19
CA HIS A 50 -7.96 -5.48 -5.12
C HIS A 50 -8.95 -4.45 -5.66
N CYS A 51 -9.25 -4.58 -6.96
CA CYS A 51 -10.17 -3.71 -7.70
C CYS A 51 -11.30 -4.57 -8.30
N PRO A 52 -12.44 -4.75 -7.61
CA PRO A 52 -13.52 -5.63 -8.03
C PRO A 52 -14.49 -4.97 -9.02
N MET A 53 -14.08 -3.91 -9.70
CA MET A 53 -14.92 -3.20 -10.68
C MET A 53 -15.22 -4.09 -11.89
N GLU A 54 -16.34 -3.85 -12.54
CA GLU A 54 -16.68 -4.46 -13.83
C GLU A 54 -15.55 -4.22 -14.86
N GLY A 55 -15.20 -5.25 -15.63
CA GLY A 55 -14.08 -5.19 -16.58
C GLY A 55 -12.68 -5.30 -15.95
N ARG A 56 -12.58 -5.51 -14.64
CA ARG A 56 -11.32 -5.72 -13.91
C ARG A 56 -11.22 -7.17 -13.42
N ALA A 57 -10.94 -8.10 -14.33
CA ALA A 57 -10.83 -9.50 -13.93
C ALA A 57 -9.69 -9.74 -12.95
N PHE A 58 -9.88 -10.65 -12.02
CA PHE A 58 -8.81 -11.12 -11.15
C PHE A 58 -7.80 -11.97 -11.92
N ASN A 59 -6.57 -12.04 -11.40
CA ASN A 59 -5.41 -12.65 -12.04
C ASN A 59 -5.10 -12.02 -13.41
N GLN A 60 -5.32 -10.72 -13.52
CA GLN A 60 -4.96 -9.89 -14.66
C GLN A 60 -4.01 -8.76 -14.25
N LEU A 61 -3.11 -8.42 -15.16
CA LEU A 61 -2.13 -7.35 -14.97
C LEU A 61 -2.63 -6.05 -15.57
N PHE A 62 -2.56 -4.98 -14.79
CA PHE A 62 -2.94 -3.63 -15.18
C PHE A 62 -1.78 -2.66 -15.01
N THR A 63 -1.82 -1.57 -15.75
CA THR A 63 -1.05 -0.36 -15.51
C THR A 63 -1.92 0.85 -15.78
N ILE A 64 -1.52 2.01 -15.26
CA ILE A 64 -2.25 3.26 -15.45
C ILE A 64 -1.41 4.18 -16.33
N GLY A 65 -2.03 4.71 -17.36
CA GLY A 65 -1.37 5.64 -18.28
C GLY A 65 -0.80 6.85 -17.52
N HIS A 66 0.45 7.21 -17.81
CA HIS A 66 1.15 8.37 -17.21
C HIS A 66 1.35 8.32 -15.69
N LEU A 67 1.23 7.16 -15.05
CA LEU A 67 1.48 7.00 -13.63
C LEU A 67 2.99 7.01 -13.27
N GLY A 68 3.85 6.62 -14.20
CA GLY A 68 5.30 6.59 -14.00
C GLY A 68 5.89 7.99 -13.76
N ASN A 69 6.81 8.09 -12.80
CA ASN A 69 7.50 9.34 -12.45
C ASN A 69 8.86 9.51 -13.15
N VAL A 70 9.34 8.49 -13.84
CA VAL A 70 10.60 8.48 -14.61
C VAL A 70 10.32 7.96 -16.01
N ALA A 71 10.61 8.76 -17.05
CA ALA A 71 10.27 8.43 -18.45
C ALA A 71 10.99 7.16 -18.96
N GLU A 72 12.21 6.92 -18.48
CA GLU A 72 13.05 5.76 -18.83
C GLU A 72 12.91 4.60 -17.85
N GLY A 73 12.12 4.77 -16.78
CA GLY A 73 11.88 3.76 -15.76
C GLY A 73 10.83 2.72 -16.17
N ASP A 74 10.77 1.66 -15.40
CA ASP A 74 9.74 0.64 -15.56
C ASP A 74 8.34 1.20 -15.29
N ILE A 75 7.37 0.70 -16.02
CA ILE A 75 5.95 1.03 -15.79
C ILE A 75 5.47 0.38 -14.49
N VAL A 76 4.57 1.05 -13.80
CA VAL A 76 3.88 0.47 -12.64
C VAL A 76 3.04 -0.73 -13.11
N ARG A 77 3.12 -1.84 -12.40
CA ARG A 77 2.44 -3.11 -12.73
C ARG A 77 1.58 -3.54 -11.54
N TYR A 78 0.28 -3.52 -11.74
CA TYR A 78 -0.72 -3.90 -10.76
C TYR A 78 -1.31 -5.27 -11.09
N LEU A 79 -1.04 -6.27 -10.24
CA LEU A 79 -1.67 -7.58 -10.34
C LEU A 79 -2.99 -7.58 -9.56
N ASN A 80 -4.13 -7.58 -10.27
CA ASN A 80 -5.44 -7.59 -9.63
C ASN A 80 -5.79 -9.00 -9.15
N VAL A 81 -6.08 -9.13 -7.85
CA VAL A 81 -6.40 -10.41 -7.22
C VAL A 81 -7.69 -10.31 -6.39
N ASP A 82 -8.30 -11.45 -6.08
CA ASP A 82 -9.43 -11.52 -5.16
C ASP A 82 -9.04 -11.10 -3.73
N LEU A 83 -10.04 -10.74 -2.94
CA LEU A 83 -9.81 -10.21 -1.59
C LEU A 83 -9.10 -11.21 -0.66
N ALA A 84 -9.41 -12.50 -0.78
CA ALA A 84 -8.80 -13.52 0.06
C ALA A 84 -7.30 -13.66 -0.24
N THR A 85 -6.92 -13.73 -1.51
CA THR A 85 -5.51 -13.73 -1.97
C THR A 85 -4.79 -12.45 -1.53
N PHE A 86 -5.42 -11.30 -1.72
CA PHE A 86 -4.88 -9.98 -1.35
C PHE A 86 -4.57 -9.88 0.14
N LYS A 87 -5.54 -10.24 0.97
CA LYS A 87 -5.43 -10.20 2.43
C LYS A 87 -4.43 -11.23 2.96
N GLN A 88 -4.51 -12.48 2.49
CA GLN A 88 -3.64 -13.55 2.95
C GLN A 88 -2.17 -13.26 2.66
N ALA A 89 -1.85 -12.68 1.50
CA ALA A 89 -0.47 -12.31 1.17
C ALA A 89 0.09 -11.26 2.14
N ALA A 90 -0.72 -10.26 2.54
CA ALA A 90 -0.33 -9.27 3.54
C ALA A 90 -0.14 -9.90 4.95
N VAL A 91 -1.06 -10.77 5.38
CA VAL A 91 -0.92 -11.52 6.64
C VAL A 91 0.36 -12.34 6.64
N ASP A 92 0.59 -13.11 5.57
CA ASP A 92 1.74 -14.01 5.46
C ASP A 92 3.07 -13.25 5.46
N MET A 93 3.13 -12.08 4.85
CA MET A 93 4.34 -11.25 4.88
C MET A 93 4.68 -10.79 6.29
N ILE A 94 3.69 -10.34 7.07
CA ILE A 94 3.89 -9.93 8.46
C ILE A 94 4.23 -11.14 9.36
N VAL A 95 3.45 -12.21 9.26
CA VAL A 95 3.53 -13.33 10.22
C VAL A 95 4.65 -14.30 9.88
N LYS A 96 4.82 -14.66 8.59
CA LYS A 96 5.79 -15.67 8.16
C LYS A 96 7.15 -15.09 7.82
N ARG A 97 7.19 -13.85 7.29
CA ARG A 97 8.43 -13.18 6.88
C ARG A 97 8.95 -12.17 7.92
N CYS A 98 8.11 -11.75 8.87
CA CYS A 98 8.42 -10.68 9.82
C CYS A 98 8.80 -9.38 9.09
N GLU A 99 8.19 -9.13 7.94
CA GLU A 99 8.42 -7.95 7.11
C GLU A 99 7.19 -7.04 7.12
N PRO A 100 7.38 -5.70 7.17
CA PRO A 100 6.27 -4.76 7.04
C PRO A 100 5.70 -4.78 5.62
N VAL A 101 4.44 -4.38 5.47
CA VAL A 101 3.74 -4.34 4.18
C VAL A 101 3.39 -2.91 3.82
N TRP A 102 3.94 -2.40 2.73
CA TRP A 102 3.45 -1.17 2.11
C TRP A 102 2.08 -1.39 1.53
N PHE A 103 1.18 -0.41 1.74
CA PHE A 103 -0.16 -0.50 1.22
C PHE A 103 -0.73 0.84 0.78
N GLY A 104 -1.68 0.81 -0.16
CA GLY A 104 -2.47 1.94 -0.62
C GLY A 104 -3.94 1.78 -0.27
N CYS A 105 -4.57 2.86 0.20
CA CYS A 105 -5.96 2.85 0.66
C CYS A 105 -6.64 4.20 0.44
N ASP A 106 -7.95 4.26 0.74
CA ASP A 106 -8.69 5.53 0.88
C ASP A 106 -8.78 5.93 2.36
N VAL A 107 -7.70 6.53 2.86
CA VAL A 107 -7.53 6.84 4.29
C VAL A 107 -8.60 7.79 4.86
N GLY A 108 -9.23 8.60 4.02
CA GLY A 108 -10.25 9.56 4.44
C GLY A 108 -11.58 8.94 4.84
N GLN A 109 -11.81 7.67 4.50
CA GLN A 109 -13.07 6.98 4.72
C GLN A 109 -13.13 6.40 6.15
N ARG A 110 -14.23 6.70 6.88
CA ARG A 110 -14.49 6.08 8.18
C ARG A 110 -13.27 6.08 9.11
N PHE A 111 -12.59 7.21 9.21
CA PHE A 111 -11.38 7.39 10.01
C PHE A 111 -11.59 8.43 11.12
N ASN A 112 -11.43 8.03 12.36
CA ASN A 112 -11.35 8.96 13.51
C ASN A 112 -9.88 9.30 13.78
N ARG A 113 -9.47 10.51 13.41
CA ARG A 113 -8.06 10.95 13.53
C ARG A 113 -7.62 11.10 14.97
N ASP A 114 -8.50 11.56 15.86
CA ASP A 114 -8.16 11.81 17.26
C ASP A 114 -7.89 10.50 18.01
N LEU A 115 -8.66 9.47 17.69
CA LEU A 115 -8.47 8.12 18.23
C LEU A 115 -7.43 7.31 17.46
N GLY A 116 -7.09 7.70 16.24
CA GLY A 116 -6.23 6.90 15.37
C GLY A 116 -6.86 5.59 14.90
N VAL A 117 -8.19 5.57 14.69
CA VAL A 117 -8.95 4.35 14.39
C VAL A 117 -9.64 4.45 13.03
N MET A 118 -9.38 3.47 12.16
CA MET A 118 -10.09 3.21 10.92
C MET A 118 -11.05 2.04 11.14
N ASP A 119 -12.35 2.33 11.15
CA ASP A 119 -13.40 1.35 11.45
C ASP A 119 -14.70 1.73 10.74
N LEU A 120 -15.46 0.77 10.24
CA LEU A 120 -16.72 1.04 9.55
C LEU A 120 -17.78 1.67 10.47
N ASP A 121 -17.67 1.41 11.77
CA ASP A 121 -18.64 1.85 12.77
C ASP A 121 -18.23 3.14 13.52
N VAL A 122 -17.13 3.81 13.07
CA VAL A 122 -16.71 5.12 13.65
C VAL A 122 -17.83 6.16 13.58
N TYR A 123 -18.64 6.13 12.52
CA TYR A 123 -19.79 7.03 12.34
C TYR A 123 -21.03 6.22 11.96
N ASP A 124 -22.09 6.32 12.79
CA ASP A 124 -23.39 5.71 12.48
C ASP A 124 -24.21 6.63 11.57
N TYR A 125 -24.02 6.49 10.28
CA TYR A 125 -24.77 7.25 9.28
C TYR A 125 -26.23 6.83 9.20
N ALA A 126 -26.53 5.57 9.46
CA ALA A 126 -27.90 5.09 9.44
C ALA A 126 -28.74 5.73 10.56
N LEU A 127 -28.17 5.82 11.77
CA LEU A 127 -28.80 6.50 12.88
C LEU A 127 -28.92 8.01 12.63
N THR A 128 -27.88 8.64 12.05
CA THR A 128 -27.82 10.09 11.86
C THR A 128 -28.76 10.58 10.76
N TYR A 129 -28.82 9.86 9.64
CA TYR A 129 -29.53 10.32 8.44
C TYR A 129 -30.76 9.46 8.07
N GLY A 130 -31.01 8.37 8.79
CA GLY A 130 -32.13 7.46 8.51
C GLY A 130 -31.98 6.66 7.20
N VAL A 131 -30.77 6.59 6.65
CA VAL A 131 -30.47 5.87 5.40
C VAL A 131 -29.29 4.95 5.59
N SER A 132 -29.34 3.76 5.00
CA SER A 132 -28.20 2.84 4.97
C SER A 132 -27.38 3.07 3.71
N HIS A 133 -26.04 3.11 3.85
CA HIS A 133 -25.13 3.11 2.73
C HIS A 133 -24.92 1.65 2.28
N THR A 134 -25.46 1.30 1.12
CA THR A 134 -25.43 -0.07 0.58
C THR A 134 -24.43 -0.26 -0.55
N ALA A 135 -23.79 0.82 -1.03
CA ALA A 135 -22.82 0.73 -2.10
C ALA A 135 -21.59 -0.10 -1.68
N GLY A 136 -21.35 -1.20 -2.39
CA GLY A 136 -20.17 -2.04 -2.20
C GLY A 136 -18.90 -1.39 -2.73
N LYS A 137 -17.74 -2.01 -2.47
CA LYS A 137 -16.42 -1.51 -2.89
C LYS A 137 -16.34 -1.26 -4.40
N ALA A 138 -16.87 -2.19 -5.22
CA ALA A 138 -16.91 -2.05 -6.67
C ALA A 138 -17.66 -0.80 -7.13
N GLU A 139 -18.84 -0.57 -6.54
CA GLU A 139 -19.67 0.59 -6.88
C GLU A 139 -19.04 1.90 -6.42
N ARG A 140 -18.47 1.93 -5.21
CA ARG A 140 -17.77 3.14 -4.73
C ARG A 140 -16.62 3.55 -5.63
N LEU A 141 -15.84 2.58 -6.12
CA LEU A 141 -14.78 2.84 -7.11
C LEU A 141 -15.36 3.32 -8.45
N ALA A 142 -16.40 2.65 -8.97
CA ALA A 142 -17.00 2.97 -10.26
C ALA A 142 -17.63 4.37 -10.30
N TYR A 143 -18.17 4.83 -9.17
CA TYR A 143 -18.82 6.14 -9.05
C TYR A 143 -17.95 7.21 -8.39
N ALA A 144 -16.64 6.99 -8.29
CA ALA A 144 -15.66 7.91 -7.70
C ALA A 144 -15.96 8.32 -6.24
N HIS A 145 -16.69 7.49 -5.50
CA HIS A 145 -16.93 7.67 -4.06
C HIS A 145 -15.74 7.21 -3.21
N SER A 146 -14.84 6.45 -3.80
CA SER A 146 -13.60 5.99 -3.17
C SER A 146 -12.52 5.82 -4.22
N MET A 147 -11.30 6.07 -3.83
CA MET A 147 -10.11 5.93 -4.66
C MET A 147 -8.88 5.72 -3.80
N MET A 148 -7.77 5.32 -4.39
CA MET A 148 -6.50 5.21 -3.67
C MET A 148 -5.91 6.61 -3.43
N THR A 149 -5.93 7.07 -2.19
CA THR A 149 -5.54 8.44 -1.83
C THR A 149 -4.26 8.53 -1.01
N HIS A 150 -3.88 7.46 -0.32
CA HIS A 150 -2.77 7.50 0.65
C HIS A 150 -2.07 6.15 0.78
N ALA A 151 -0.77 6.20 1.05
CA ALA A 151 0.05 5.03 1.33
C ALA A 151 0.56 5.03 2.77
N MET A 152 0.51 3.88 3.42
CA MET A 152 1.00 3.65 4.77
C MET A 152 1.67 2.27 4.86
N VAL A 153 2.04 1.85 6.08
CA VAL A 153 2.74 0.58 6.31
C VAL A 153 2.04 -0.23 7.39
N PHE A 154 1.74 -1.50 7.11
CA PHE A 154 1.38 -2.44 8.16
C PHE A 154 2.62 -2.92 8.89
N THR A 155 2.62 -2.81 10.22
CA THR A 155 3.70 -3.27 11.11
C THR A 155 3.24 -4.37 12.06
N GLY A 156 1.98 -4.80 11.97
CA GLY A 156 1.43 -5.89 12.75
C GLY A 156 0.01 -6.24 12.35
N VAL A 157 -0.40 -7.45 12.69
CA VAL A 157 -1.76 -7.97 12.51
C VAL A 157 -2.17 -8.76 13.74
N ASP A 158 -3.38 -8.54 14.22
CA ASP A 158 -4.02 -9.32 15.28
C ASP A 158 -4.84 -10.43 14.62
N ILE A 159 -4.61 -11.66 15.05
CA ILE A 159 -5.21 -12.87 14.47
C ILE A 159 -5.96 -13.61 15.57
N ASP A 160 -7.20 -13.98 15.29
CA ASP A 160 -8.02 -14.73 16.23
C ASP A 160 -7.60 -16.21 16.37
N ALA A 161 -8.30 -16.93 17.22
CA ALA A 161 -8.00 -18.33 17.53
C ALA A 161 -8.20 -19.30 16.34
N VAL A 162 -8.92 -18.86 15.29
CA VAL A 162 -9.15 -19.66 14.06
C VAL A 162 -8.25 -19.21 12.90
N GLY A 163 -7.38 -18.22 13.14
CA GLY A 163 -6.39 -17.77 12.15
C GLY A 163 -6.87 -16.61 11.27
N ALA A 164 -8.04 -16.00 11.58
CA ALA A 164 -8.54 -14.87 10.82
C ALA A 164 -8.02 -13.53 11.38
N PRO A 165 -7.61 -12.57 10.52
CA PRO A 165 -7.21 -11.25 10.97
C PRO A 165 -8.42 -10.50 11.55
N THR A 166 -8.19 -9.73 12.61
CA THR A 166 -9.21 -8.92 13.28
C THR A 166 -8.89 -7.44 13.22
N LYS A 167 -7.61 -7.09 13.37
CA LYS A 167 -7.11 -5.72 13.38
C LYS A 167 -5.69 -5.68 12.81
N TRP A 168 -5.34 -4.51 12.30
CA TRP A 168 -4.04 -4.22 11.70
C TRP A 168 -3.41 -3.02 12.40
N ARG A 169 -2.13 -3.12 12.74
CA ARG A 169 -1.34 -2.00 13.22
C ARG A 169 -0.73 -1.29 12.03
N VAL A 170 -1.04 0.00 11.92
CA VAL A 170 -0.61 0.85 10.81
C VAL A 170 0.39 1.88 11.32
N GLU A 171 1.49 2.07 10.62
CA GLU A 171 2.41 3.18 10.79
C GLU A 171 2.18 4.22 9.70
N ASN A 172 1.98 5.48 10.11
CA ASN A 172 1.68 6.59 9.21
C ASN A 172 2.77 7.66 9.27
N SER A 173 2.85 8.48 8.23
CA SER A 173 3.86 9.54 8.06
C SER A 173 3.46 10.92 8.61
N TRP A 174 2.32 11.04 9.32
CA TRP A 174 1.80 12.36 9.78
C TRP A 174 2.35 12.81 11.13
N GLY A 175 3.39 12.15 11.64
CA GLY A 175 4.02 12.47 12.91
C GLY A 175 3.29 11.87 14.11
N GLU A 176 3.83 12.12 15.31
CA GLU A 176 3.40 11.47 16.54
C GLU A 176 2.08 11.99 17.13
N ALA A 177 1.55 13.09 16.60
CA ALA A 177 0.34 13.73 17.12
C ALA A 177 -0.97 13.02 16.74
N VAL A 178 -0.94 12.07 15.80
CA VAL A 178 -2.11 11.33 15.34
C VAL A 178 -2.00 9.88 15.80
N GLY A 179 -3.07 9.36 16.42
CA GLY A 179 -3.10 8.01 16.98
C GLY A 179 -2.15 7.83 18.17
N ASP A 180 -1.59 6.64 18.33
CA ASP A 180 -0.58 6.37 19.37
C ASP A 180 0.83 6.55 18.77
N LYS A 181 1.39 7.75 18.95
CA LYS A 181 2.74 8.12 18.45
C LYS A 181 2.95 7.84 16.98
N GLY A 182 1.95 8.17 16.15
CA GLY A 182 1.98 7.95 14.70
C GLY A 182 1.48 6.57 14.25
N PHE A 183 1.12 5.70 15.20
CA PHE A 183 0.51 4.40 14.89
C PHE A 183 -1.01 4.48 14.97
N LEU A 184 -1.67 3.78 14.05
CA LEU A 184 -3.11 3.71 13.92
C LEU A 184 -3.57 2.26 14.03
N ILE A 185 -4.86 2.07 14.33
CA ILE A 185 -5.53 0.78 14.29
C ILE A 185 -6.52 0.77 13.11
N MET A 186 -6.48 -0.27 12.31
CA MET A 186 -7.44 -0.55 11.26
C MET A 186 -8.18 -1.85 11.59
N THR A 187 -9.51 -1.85 11.56
CA THR A 187 -10.27 -3.10 11.67
C THR A 187 -10.22 -3.90 10.38
N ASP A 188 -10.38 -5.21 10.46
CA ASP A 188 -10.36 -6.07 9.27
C ASP A 188 -11.55 -5.80 8.35
N ALA A 189 -12.70 -5.39 8.88
CA ALA A 189 -13.84 -4.95 8.09
C ALA A 189 -13.53 -3.67 7.28
N TRP A 190 -12.78 -2.73 7.85
CA TRP A 190 -12.31 -1.56 7.11
C TRP A 190 -11.31 -1.93 6.02
N PHE A 191 -10.41 -2.87 6.31
CA PHE A 191 -9.49 -3.41 5.32
C PHE A 191 -10.22 -3.90 4.07
N ASP A 192 -11.27 -4.69 4.23
CA ASP A 192 -12.04 -5.24 3.11
C ASP A 192 -12.62 -4.16 2.20
N GLU A 193 -13.05 -3.06 2.77
CA GLU A 193 -13.78 -2.02 2.04
C GLU A 193 -12.88 -0.94 1.41
N TYR A 194 -11.77 -0.57 2.05
CA TYR A 194 -11.00 0.62 1.65
C TYR A 194 -9.52 0.37 1.36
N MET A 195 -9.06 -0.88 1.44
CA MET A 195 -7.73 -1.27 0.98
C MET A 195 -7.73 -1.55 -0.51
N TYR A 196 -6.72 -1.02 -1.23
CA TYR A 196 -6.64 -1.13 -2.68
C TYR A 196 -5.34 -1.71 -3.18
N GLU A 197 -4.23 -1.53 -2.48
CA GLU A 197 -2.90 -1.95 -2.90
C GLU A 197 -2.10 -2.52 -1.72
N VAL A 198 -1.32 -3.60 -1.97
CA VAL A 198 -0.28 -4.09 -1.07
C VAL A 198 0.96 -4.48 -1.85
N LEU A 199 2.14 -4.20 -1.31
CA LEU A 199 3.41 -4.64 -1.85
C LEU A 199 3.91 -5.84 -1.04
N VAL A 200 4.00 -7.01 -1.67
CA VAL A 200 4.31 -8.27 -1.00
C VAL A 200 5.36 -9.09 -1.76
N ARG A 201 5.96 -10.08 -1.11
CA ARG A 201 6.85 -11.04 -1.76
C ARG A 201 6.09 -11.93 -2.74
N LYS A 202 6.65 -12.16 -3.93
CA LYS A 202 6.07 -13.03 -4.97
C LYS A 202 5.80 -14.44 -4.47
N ASP A 203 6.68 -14.99 -3.62
CA ASP A 203 6.55 -16.35 -3.09
C ASP A 203 5.39 -16.53 -2.09
N LEU A 204 4.73 -15.46 -1.69
CA LEU A 204 3.51 -15.46 -0.88
C LEU A 204 2.23 -15.42 -1.73
N VAL A 205 2.36 -15.30 -3.04
CA VAL A 205 1.23 -15.17 -3.98
C VAL A 205 1.05 -16.48 -4.75
N PRO A 206 -0.18 -16.96 -4.94
CA PRO A 206 -0.43 -18.18 -5.69
C PRO A 206 0.21 -18.15 -7.10
N PRO A 207 0.89 -19.22 -7.54
CA PRO A 207 1.53 -19.27 -8.86
C PRO A 207 0.57 -18.99 -10.01
N ALA A 208 -0.70 -19.37 -9.89
CA ALA A 208 -1.72 -19.11 -10.90
C ALA A 208 -1.99 -17.60 -11.10
N ALA A 209 -1.90 -16.79 -10.02
CA ALA A 209 -2.01 -15.34 -10.12
C ALA A 209 -0.72 -14.74 -10.69
N LEU A 210 0.46 -15.22 -10.25
CA LEU A 210 1.76 -14.73 -10.74
C LEU A 210 1.97 -14.96 -12.23
N ALA A 211 1.35 -15.96 -12.83
CA ALA A 211 1.44 -16.24 -14.28
C ALA A 211 1.00 -15.02 -15.13
N ALA A 212 0.15 -14.14 -14.61
CA ALA A 212 -0.23 -12.91 -15.30
C ALA A 212 0.95 -11.93 -15.48
N LEU A 213 2.01 -12.03 -14.67
CA LEU A 213 3.19 -11.17 -14.76
C LEU A 213 3.99 -11.39 -16.05
N ASP A 214 3.84 -12.52 -16.72
CA ASP A 214 4.50 -12.82 -18.01
C ASP A 214 3.84 -12.09 -19.20
N GLY A 215 2.64 -11.56 -18.97
CA GLY A 215 1.86 -10.85 -19.99
C GLY A 215 2.12 -9.33 -20.00
N ALA A 216 1.62 -8.70 -21.08
CA ALA A 216 1.54 -7.24 -21.13
C ALA A 216 0.39 -6.73 -20.24
N PRO A 217 0.56 -5.66 -19.48
CA PRO A 217 -0.51 -5.09 -18.70
C PRO A 217 -1.56 -4.41 -19.56
N ILE A 218 -2.81 -4.47 -19.13
CA ILE A 218 -3.90 -3.68 -19.68
C ILE A 218 -3.71 -2.23 -19.20
N VAL A 219 -3.64 -1.29 -20.13
CA VAL A 219 -3.44 0.13 -19.80
C VAL A 219 -4.78 0.77 -19.46
N LEU A 220 -4.88 1.27 -18.23
CA LEU A 220 -6.03 2.01 -17.72
C LEU A 220 -5.84 3.52 -17.95
N PRO A 221 -6.93 4.29 -18.02
CA PRO A 221 -6.83 5.74 -18.20
C PRO A 221 -6.18 6.43 -17.00
N PRO A 222 -5.54 7.60 -17.18
CA PRO A 222 -4.87 8.32 -16.09
C PRO A 222 -5.78 8.70 -14.91
N TRP A 223 -7.07 8.82 -15.13
CA TRP A 223 -8.09 9.16 -14.11
C TRP A 223 -8.74 7.93 -13.47
N ASP A 224 -8.19 6.75 -13.68
CA ASP A 224 -8.65 5.53 -13.01
C ASP A 224 -8.54 5.70 -11.47
N PRO A 225 -9.51 5.22 -10.67
CA PRO A 225 -9.49 5.38 -9.21
C PRO A 225 -8.27 4.74 -8.52
N MET A 226 -7.55 3.87 -9.21
CA MET A 226 -6.28 3.30 -8.76
C MET A 226 -5.07 4.16 -9.13
N GLY A 227 -5.26 5.29 -9.77
CA GLY A 227 -4.20 6.18 -10.26
C GLY A 227 -4.09 7.49 -9.50
N SER A 228 -2.91 8.13 -9.56
CA SER A 228 -2.63 9.39 -8.87
C SER A 228 -3.37 10.61 -9.44
N LEU A 229 -3.96 10.49 -10.64
CA LEU A 229 -4.78 11.53 -11.25
C LEU A 229 -6.29 11.29 -11.06
N ALA A 230 -6.68 10.28 -10.29
CA ALA A 230 -8.05 10.12 -9.86
C ALA A 230 -8.46 11.37 -9.08
N ALA A 231 -9.55 11.99 -9.50
CA ALA A 231 -10.08 13.17 -8.81
C ALA A 231 -11.31 12.76 -8.01
N ALA A 232 -11.35 13.20 -6.75
CA ALA A 232 -12.59 13.23 -6.02
C ALA A 232 -13.53 14.22 -6.71
N GLY A 233 -14.70 13.75 -7.16
CA GLY A 233 -15.74 14.58 -7.74
C GLY A 233 -16.30 15.60 -6.74
#